data_77fb23e614bd3f74bfa99aed203e7dfe
#
_entry.id   77fb23e614bd3f74bfa99aed203e7dfe
#
_cell.length_a   1.000
_cell.length_b   1.000
_cell.length_c   1.000
_cell.angle_alpha   90.00
_cell.angle_beta   90.00
_cell.angle_gamma   90.00
#
_symmetry.space_group_name_H-M   'P 1'
#
loop_
_entity.id
_entity.type
_entity.pdbx_description
1 polymer ?
#
loop_
_entity_poly.entity_id
_entity_poly.type
_entity_poly.pdbx_seq_one_letter_code
_entity_poly.pdbx_strand_id
1 'polypeptide(L)'
;MVFNSYSFLLFFPIVLVLTQLAPAKWRNGLLLVASCVFYASWGKRFCVLLLGLTVLVYAAGLLLGQKKRRWLFWLGLGGTLGALLVYKYLDFGLYSINALTRALGLGEPMPRVSLLQPAGISFFTFQAAGYLIDVYKGKYGPEKSFLRFALFVSFFPQLLSGPIGRGDQLLPQYERPKKADFDALRRGFLTMTWGFFLKLCIADRAAVLVNTVYENYESYSGIFLVFATAVYALQIYGDFAGYSYMAIGGAEMLGIHLPKNFDTPYFAQSVQEFWRRWHISLSTWFRDYVYIPLGGSRCAAWKKYRNVFIVFLVSGLWHGALWTFVLWGAIHGFYQIFGAVTKPLREKALDGLRVNRQAASYKLFRMVITFALVDFAWLFFRAEGLDIAAAMVKRIVTGLHPEELVGQAYYTMGLDRQDFWALLLCTAVLLLVDGLQYRGKDLKAWFASQNWLFRELALAAILLVIFIFGIWGNGYDASSFIYFNF
;
A
#
# COMPACT_ATOMS: atom_id res chain seq x y z
N MET A 1 -12.90 -1.33 12.90
CA MET A 1 -12.97 -2.73 12.43
C MET A 1 -11.91 -2.90 11.37
N VAL A 2 -11.05 -3.90 11.47
CA VAL A 2 -10.00 -4.25 10.48
C VAL A 2 -10.19 -5.71 10.07
N PHE A 3 -9.64 -6.14 8.93
CA PHE A 3 -9.90 -7.47 8.36
C PHE A 3 -9.49 -8.63 9.28
N ASN A 4 -8.45 -8.46 10.07
CA ASN A 4 -7.94 -9.45 11.03
C ASN A 4 -8.57 -9.33 12.44
N SER A 5 -9.65 -8.57 12.61
CA SER A 5 -10.39 -8.47 13.88
C SER A 5 -11.53 -9.48 13.97
N TYR A 6 -11.83 -9.95 15.18
CA TYR A 6 -12.99 -10.81 15.43
C TYR A 6 -14.31 -10.19 14.94
N SER A 7 -14.46 -8.87 15.10
CA SER A 7 -15.64 -8.15 14.60
C SER A 7 -15.79 -8.28 13.10
N PHE A 8 -14.68 -8.27 12.33
CA PHE A 8 -14.73 -8.46 10.89
C PHE A 8 -15.03 -9.91 10.50
N LEU A 9 -14.46 -10.87 11.21
CA LEU A 9 -14.73 -12.30 10.96
C LEU A 9 -16.19 -12.67 11.17
N LEU A 10 -16.93 -11.93 12.00
CA LEU A 10 -18.39 -12.07 12.15
C LEU A 10 -19.15 -11.22 11.11
N PHE A 11 -18.71 -10.00 10.87
CA PHE A 11 -19.34 -9.05 9.96
C PHE A 11 -19.34 -9.53 8.52
N PHE A 12 -18.18 -9.98 8.01
CA PHE A 12 -18.03 -10.30 6.61
C PHE A 12 -18.91 -11.47 6.12
N PRO A 13 -19.00 -12.61 6.82
CA PRO A 13 -19.92 -13.70 6.45
C PRO A 13 -21.39 -13.27 6.42
N ILE A 14 -21.83 -12.43 7.37
CA ILE A 14 -23.20 -11.90 7.39
C ILE A 14 -23.46 -11.05 6.15
N VAL A 15 -22.54 -10.12 5.81
CA VAL A 15 -22.66 -9.29 4.61
C VAL A 15 -22.63 -10.15 3.35
N LEU A 16 -21.77 -11.17 3.30
CA LEU A 16 -21.67 -12.09 2.17
C LEU A 16 -22.99 -12.84 1.94
N VAL A 17 -23.56 -13.45 2.98
CA VAL A 17 -24.83 -14.17 2.89
C VAL A 17 -25.95 -13.23 2.47
N LEU A 18 -26.07 -12.06 3.10
CA LEU A 18 -27.11 -11.08 2.77
C LEU A 18 -27.01 -10.62 1.31
N THR A 19 -25.80 -10.33 0.81
CA THR A 19 -25.60 -9.89 -0.57
C THR A 19 -25.83 -11.00 -1.58
N GLN A 20 -25.53 -12.25 -1.26
CA GLN A 20 -25.81 -13.41 -2.12
C GLN A 20 -27.32 -13.73 -2.19
N LEU A 21 -28.05 -13.55 -1.10
CA LEU A 21 -29.51 -13.78 -1.06
C LEU A 21 -30.29 -12.61 -1.69
N ALA A 22 -29.77 -11.38 -1.61
CA ALA A 22 -30.47 -10.19 -2.06
C ALA A 22 -30.73 -10.17 -3.58
N PRO A 23 -31.90 -9.67 -4.01
CA PRO A 23 -32.15 -9.32 -5.40
C PRO A 23 -31.18 -8.24 -5.88
N ALA A 24 -30.85 -8.20 -7.18
CA ALA A 24 -29.87 -7.27 -7.75
C ALA A 24 -30.12 -5.80 -7.38
N LYS A 25 -31.39 -5.37 -7.35
CA LYS A 25 -31.80 -4.00 -7.02
C LYS A 25 -31.43 -3.55 -5.60
N TRP A 26 -31.27 -4.49 -4.65
CA TRP A 26 -30.97 -4.18 -3.24
C TRP A 26 -29.49 -4.31 -2.87
N ARG A 27 -28.67 -4.96 -3.71
CA ARG A 27 -27.25 -5.26 -3.40
C ARG A 27 -26.42 -4.02 -3.14
N ASN A 28 -26.50 -3.03 -4.01
CA ASN A 28 -25.73 -1.79 -3.82
C ASN A 28 -26.14 -1.07 -2.51
N GLY A 29 -27.42 -1.09 -2.17
CA GLY A 29 -27.90 -0.55 -0.90
C GLY A 29 -27.34 -1.30 0.30
N LEU A 30 -27.38 -2.65 0.27
CA LEU A 30 -26.79 -3.48 1.32
C LEU A 30 -25.28 -3.25 1.47
N LEU A 31 -24.55 -3.21 0.35
CA LEU A 31 -23.10 -2.95 0.37
C LEU A 31 -22.78 -1.55 0.90
N LEU A 32 -23.61 -0.53 0.58
CA LEU A 32 -23.44 0.82 1.13
C LEU A 32 -23.68 0.85 2.64
N VAL A 33 -24.76 0.23 3.11
CA VAL A 33 -25.05 0.12 4.56
C VAL A 33 -23.92 -0.63 5.27
N ALA A 34 -23.47 -1.76 4.72
CA ALA A 34 -22.35 -2.51 5.27
C ALA A 34 -21.07 -1.65 5.32
N SER A 35 -20.79 -0.85 4.29
CA SER A 35 -19.64 0.06 4.26
C SER A 35 -19.74 1.15 5.31
N CYS A 36 -20.94 1.71 5.52
CA CYS A 36 -21.18 2.67 6.59
C CYS A 36 -20.99 2.05 7.99
N VAL A 37 -21.51 0.84 8.22
CA VAL A 37 -21.31 0.11 9.49
C VAL A 37 -19.83 -0.17 9.73
N PHE A 38 -19.13 -0.67 8.71
CA PHE A 38 -17.69 -0.92 8.78
C PHE A 38 -16.90 0.35 9.13
N TYR A 39 -17.20 1.47 8.48
CA TYR A 39 -16.46 2.72 8.70
C TYR A 39 -16.86 3.41 10.01
N ALA A 40 -18.11 3.29 10.45
CA ALA A 40 -18.59 3.83 11.73
C ALA A 40 -17.86 3.24 12.95
N SER A 41 -17.30 2.03 12.83
CA SER A 41 -16.46 1.43 13.88
C SER A 41 -15.16 2.19 14.15
N TRP A 42 -14.69 3.04 13.22
CA TRP A 42 -13.55 3.94 13.40
C TRP A 42 -13.91 5.28 14.01
N GLY A 43 -15.19 5.64 14.00
CA GLY A 43 -15.72 6.85 14.61
C GLY A 43 -16.83 7.49 13.78
N LYS A 44 -17.96 7.77 14.42
CA LYS A 44 -19.15 8.34 13.76
C LYS A 44 -18.85 9.67 13.05
N ARG A 45 -17.99 10.53 13.63
CA ARG A 45 -17.59 11.82 13.04
C ARG A 45 -16.86 11.65 11.70
N PHE A 46 -16.11 10.56 11.51
CA PHE A 46 -15.42 10.28 10.24
C PHE A 46 -16.38 9.83 9.15
N CYS A 47 -17.48 9.15 9.50
CA CYS A 47 -18.55 8.88 8.55
C CYS A 47 -19.18 10.17 8.01
N VAL A 48 -19.38 11.17 8.86
CA VAL A 48 -19.93 12.47 8.44
C VAL A 48 -18.98 13.16 7.47
N LEU A 49 -17.68 13.13 7.74
CA LEU A 49 -16.66 13.67 6.81
C LEU A 49 -16.66 12.93 5.46
N LEU A 50 -16.64 11.60 5.49
CA LEU A 50 -16.67 10.77 4.27
C LEU A 50 -17.93 11.06 3.45
N LEU A 51 -19.11 11.12 4.08
CA LEU A 51 -20.37 11.42 3.40
C LEU A 51 -20.38 12.86 2.88
N GLY A 52 -19.90 13.84 3.66
CA GLY A 52 -19.79 15.24 3.22
C GLY A 52 -18.91 15.39 1.97
N LEU A 53 -17.74 14.77 1.96
CA LEU A 53 -16.85 14.76 0.78
C LEU A 53 -17.47 14.01 -0.41
N THR A 54 -18.19 12.92 -0.14
CA THR A 54 -18.92 12.17 -1.18
C THR A 54 -20.00 13.03 -1.82
N VAL A 55 -20.80 13.74 -1.04
CA VAL A 55 -21.84 14.68 -1.54
C VAL A 55 -21.21 15.82 -2.33
N LEU A 56 -20.14 16.42 -1.81
CA LEU A 56 -19.42 17.51 -2.48
C LEU A 56 -18.94 17.08 -3.87
N VAL A 57 -18.25 15.95 -3.97
CA VAL A 57 -17.69 15.47 -5.24
C VAL A 57 -18.77 14.98 -6.20
N TYR A 58 -19.82 14.35 -5.69
CA TYR A 58 -20.98 13.97 -6.50
C TYR A 58 -21.68 15.18 -7.12
N ALA A 59 -22.01 16.18 -6.32
CA ALA A 59 -22.65 17.41 -6.80
C ALA A 59 -21.75 18.16 -7.81
N ALA A 60 -20.46 18.30 -7.49
CA ALA A 60 -19.49 18.89 -8.41
C ALA A 60 -19.41 18.12 -9.73
N GLY A 61 -19.38 16.79 -9.69
CA GLY A 61 -19.36 15.92 -10.87
C GLY A 61 -20.59 16.08 -11.74
N LEU A 62 -21.80 16.08 -11.16
CA LEU A 62 -23.06 16.30 -11.90
C LEU A 62 -23.09 17.66 -12.58
N LEU A 63 -22.72 18.73 -11.87
CA LEU A 63 -22.69 20.09 -12.41
C LEU A 63 -21.64 20.27 -13.51
N LEU A 64 -20.48 19.62 -13.39
CA LEU A 64 -19.44 19.61 -14.43
C LEU A 64 -19.88 18.85 -15.69
N GLY A 65 -20.71 17.81 -15.54
CA GLY A 65 -21.29 17.10 -16.67
C GLY A 65 -22.30 17.93 -17.47
N GLN A 66 -22.97 18.88 -16.83
CA GLN A 66 -23.87 19.80 -17.49
C GLN A 66 -23.10 20.98 -18.15
N LYS A 67 -22.19 21.60 -17.42
CA LYS A 67 -21.38 22.72 -17.86
C LYS A 67 -19.98 22.69 -17.25
N LYS A 68 -18.95 22.58 -18.09
CA LYS A 68 -17.54 22.58 -17.65
C LYS A 68 -17.12 23.93 -17.07
N ARG A 69 -17.41 24.19 -15.81
CA ARG A 69 -17.00 25.40 -15.09
C ARG A 69 -15.74 25.12 -14.25
N ARG A 70 -14.64 25.83 -14.51
CA ARG A 70 -13.37 25.68 -13.81
C ARG A 70 -13.49 25.84 -12.30
N TRP A 71 -14.31 26.78 -11.82
CA TRP A 71 -14.46 27.02 -10.39
C TRP A 71 -15.12 25.83 -9.65
N LEU A 72 -16.09 25.15 -10.29
CA LEU A 72 -16.71 23.94 -9.73
C LEU A 72 -15.69 22.78 -9.60
N PHE A 73 -14.84 22.65 -10.61
CA PHE A 73 -13.74 21.67 -10.56
C PHE A 73 -12.80 21.95 -9.39
N TRP A 74 -12.36 23.21 -9.24
CA TRP A 74 -11.44 23.58 -8.16
C TRP A 74 -12.11 23.54 -6.77
N LEU A 75 -13.42 23.85 -6.67
CA LEU A 75 -14.17 23.70 -5.43
C LEU A 75 -14.22 22.23 -4.98
N GLY A 76 -14.61 21.31 -5.88
CA GLY A 76 -14.67 19.89 -5.57
C GLY A 76 -13.30 19.29 -5.28
N LEU A 77 -12.29 19.58 -6.11
CA LEU A 77 -10.92 19.10 -5.93
C LEU A 77 -10.27 19.72 -4.68
N GLY A 78 -10.42 21.04 -4.51
CA GLY A 78 -9.89 21.78 -3.36
C GLY A 78 -10.52 21.36 -2.03
N GLY A 79 -11.84 21.12 -2.01
CA GLY A 79 -12.52 20.59 -0.81
C GLY A 79 -12.02 19.17 -0.45
N THR A 80 -11.84 18.32 -1.47
CA THR A 80 -11.36 16.96 -1.26
C THR A 80 -9.91 16.91 -0.77
N LEU A 81 -9.01 17.58 -1.49
CA LEU A 81 -7.59 17.65 -1.12
C LEU A 81 -7.37 18.54 0.10
N GLY A 82 -8.19 19.58 0.31
CA GLY A 82 -8.15 20.45 1.48
C GLY A 82 -8.44 19.69 2.76
N ALA A 83 -9.42 18.79 2.76
CA ALA A 83 -9.65 17.90 3.89
C ALA A 83 -8.42 17.02 4.20
N LEU A 84 -7.79 16.44 3.17
CA LEU A 84 -6.55 15.68 3.33
C LEU A 84 -5.44 16.55 3.92
N LEU A 85 -5.26 17.78 3.41
CA LEU A 85 -4.23 18.71 3.88
C LEU A 85 -4.44 19.08 5.35
N VAL A 86 -5.67 19.37 5.76
CA VAL A 86 -5.99 19.73 7.15
C VAL A 86 -5.75 18.55 8.08
N TYR A 87 -6.32 17.38 7.80
CA TYR A 87 -6.24 16.25 8.73
C TYR A 87 -4.87 15.59 8.80
N LYS A 88 -4.08 15.64 7.73
CA LYS A 88 -2.79 14.94 7.65
C LYS A 88 -1.59 15.87 7.78
N TYR A 89 -1.65 17.10 7.23
CA TYR A 89 -0.45 17.93 7.09
C TYR A 89 -0.45 19.21 7.90
N LEU A 90 -1.56 19.58 8.56
CA LEU A 90 -1.61 20.82 9.34
C LEU A 90 -0.54 20.86 10.43
N ASP A 91 -0.48 19.81 11.26
CA ASP A 91 0.51 19.74 12.36
C ASP A 91 1.95 19.70 11.83
N PHE A 92 2.20 18.93 10.75
CA PHE A 92 3.51 18.89 10.08
C PHE A 92 3.94 20.25 9.55
N GLY A 93 3.01 21.01 8.96
CA GLY A 93 3.29 22.39 8.49
C GLY A 93 3.65 23.32 9.64
N LEU A 94 2.87 23.30 10.72
CA LEU A 94 3.12 24.10 11.92
C LEU A 94 4.44 23.70 12.60
N TYR A 95 4.71 22.40 12.72
CA TYR A 95 6.00 21.89 13.21
C TYR A 95 7.18 22.38 12.37
N SER A 96 7.05 22.32 11.04
CA SER A 96 8.12 22.75 10.12
C SER A 96 8.36 24.26 10.19
N ILE A 97 7.30 25.08 10.37
CA ILE A 97 7.41 26.52 10.60
C ILE A 97 8.13 26.78 11.92
N ASN A 98 7.75 26.10 13.02
CA ASN A 98 8.41 26.24 14.32
C ASN A 98 9.89 25.84 14.25
N ALA A 99 10.24 24.77 13.52
CA ALA A 99 11.65 24.38 13.33
C ALA A 99 12.44 25.47 12.60
N LEU A 100 11.86 26.09 11.58
CA LEU A 100 12.49 27.20 10.84
C LEU A 100 12.64 28.46 11.71
N THR A 101 11.58 28.87 12.40
CA THR A 101 11.61 30.08 13.27
C THR A 101 12.56 29.88 14.43
N ARG A 102 12.65 28.67 15.01
CA ARG A 102 13.66 28.35 16.02
C ARG A 102 15.07 28.49 15.46
N ALA A 103 15.34 27.96 14.26
CA ALA A 103 16.65 28.10 13.61
C ALA A 103 17.03 29.57 13.30
N LEU A 104 16.04 30.45 13.15
CA LEU A 104 16.21 31.89 12.96
C LEU A 104 16.24 32.69 14.29
N GLY A 105 16.16 32.05 15.44
CA GLY A 105 16.13 32.68 16.75
C GLY A 105 14.81 33.38 17.13
N LEU A 106 13.72 33.11 16.39
CA LEU A 106 12.38 33.71 16.57
C LEU A 106 11.46 32.93 17.51
N GLY A 107 11.92 31.80 18.08
CA GLY A 107 11.14 30.94 18.97
C GLY A 107 10.18 30.01 18.21
N GLU A 108 9.13 29.54 18.89
CA GLU A 108 8.12 28.64 18.37
C GLU A 108 6.73 29.31 18.40
N PRO A 109 6.37 30.14 17.40
CA PRO A 109 5.16 30.94 17.44
C PRO A 109 3.88 30.16 17.17
N MET A 110 3.96 28.93 16.57
CA MET A 110 2.80 28.18 16.15
C MET A 110 2.38 27.13 17.19
N PRO A 111 1.05 27.02 17.50
CA PRO A 111 0.55 26.00 18.40
C PRO A 111 0.67 24.61 17.76
N ARG A 112 0.85 23.57 18.56
CA ARG A 112 0.68 22.18 18.09
C ARG A 112 -0.79 21.85 17.99
N VAL A 113 -1.19 21.21 16.88
CA VAL A 113 -2.57 20.81 16.61
C VAL A 113 -2.61 19.30 16.39
N SER A 114 -3.11 18.58 17.37
CA SER A 114 -3.28 17.12 17.28
C SER A 114 -4.68 16.80 16.72
N LEU A 115 -4.79 16.65 15.42
CA LEU A 115 -6.02 16.17 14.78
C LEU A 115 -5.98 14.65 14.64
N LEU A 116 -7.04 13.98 15.14
CA LEU A 116 -7.17 12.56 14.90
C LEU A 116 -7.48 12.31 13.41
N GLN A 117 -6.55 11.64 12.74
CA GLN A 117 -6.65 11.38 11.31
C GLN A 117 -7.73 10.33 11.00
N PRO A 118 -8.66 10.60 10.06
CA PRO A 118 -9.65 9.62 9.62
C PRO A 118 -8.96 8.46 8.89
N ALA A 119 -9.23 7.23 9.30
CA ALA A 119 -8.69 6.05 8.63
C ALA A 119 -9.06 6.04 7.14
N GLY A 120 -8.08 5.80 6.27
CA GLY A 120 -8.28 5.74 4.82
C GLY A 120 -8.46 7.08 4.10
N ILE A 121 -8.31 8.24 4.79
CA ILE A 121 -8.52 9.56 4.17
C ILE A 121 -7.67 9.74 2.90
N SER A 122 -6.44 9.28 2.89
CA SER A 122 -5.55 9.37 1.73
C SER A 122 -6.06 8.55 0.53
N PHE A 123 -6.74 7.42 0.79
CA PHE A 123 -7.26 6.52 -0.25
C PHE A 123 -8.56 7.03 -0.86
N PHE A 124 -9.57 7.31 -0.03
CA PHE A 124 -10.86 7.75 -0.56
C PHE A 124 -10.81 9.16 -1.16
N THR A 125 -9.94 10.06 -0.67
CA THR A 125 -9.74 11.37 -1.30
C THR A 125 -9.09 11.25 -2.67
N PHE A 126 -8.10 10.36 -2.85
CA PHE A 126 -7.50 10.13 -4.16
C PHE A 126 -8.48 9.46 -5.15
N GLN A 127 -9.32 8.56 -4.66
CA GLN A 127 -10.35 7.93 -5.46
C GLN A 127 -11.40 8.96 -5.93
N ALA A 128 -11.90 9.80 -5.02
CA ALA A 128 -12.86 10.86 -5.31
C ALA A 128 -12.26 11.94 -6.22
N ALA A 129 -11.01 12.37 -5.96
CA ALA A 129 -10.29 13.33 -6.80
C ALA A 129 -10.06 12.77 -8.21
N GLY A 130 -9.65 11.51 -8.35
CA GLY A 130 -9.47 10.85 -9.63
C GLY A 130 -10.75 10.83 -10.46
N TYR A 131 -11.89 10.50 -9.84
CA TYR A 131 -13.20 10.57 -10.51
C TYR A 131 -13.51 11.96 -11.01
N LEU A 132 -13.36 12.99 -10.18
CA LEU A 132 -13.67 14.37 -10.53
C LEU A 132 -12.79 14.88 -11.69
N ILE A 133 -11.49 14.54 -11.67
CA ILE A 133 -10.55 14.88 -12.74
C ILE A 133 -10.96 14.20 -14.06
N ASP A 134 -11.34 12.92 -14.01
CA ASP A 134 -11.73 12.17 -15.20
C ASP A 134 -13.03 12.71 -15.82
N VAL A 135 -14.04 13.05 -14.99
CA VAL A 135 -15.28 13.73 -15.45
C VAL A 135 -14.96 15.10 -16.06
N TYR A 136 -14.13 15.92 -15.40
CA TYR A 136 -13.76 17.23 -15.91
C TYR A 136 -13.02 17.14 -17.27
N LYS A 137 -12.12 16.16 -17.42
CA LYS A 137 -11.42 15.87 -18.68
C LYS A 137 -12.34 15.28 -19.76
N GLY A 138 -13.55 14.83 -19.39
CA GLY A 138 -14.51 14.21 -20.32
C GLY A 138 -14.15 12.78 -20.69
N LYS A 139 -13.39 12.07 -19.84
CA LYS A 139 -13.05 10.67 -20.06
C LYS A 139 -14.29 9.77 -20.02
N TYR A 140 -15.23 10.11 -19.13
CA TYR A 140 -16.57 9.54 -19.04
C TYR A 140 -17.54 10.56 -18.43
N GLY A 141 -18.85 10.31 -18.59
CA GLY A 141 -19.91 11.17 -18.01
C GLY A 141 -20.01 11.01 -16.48
N PRO A 142 -20.64 11.99 -15.80
CA PRO A 142 -20.84 11.90 -14.36
C PRO A 142 -21.82 10.76 -14.01
N GLU A 143 -21.55 10.08 -12.89
CA GLU A 143 -22.49 9.11 -12.34
C GLU A 143 -23.74 9.82 -11.86
N LYS A 144 -24.92 9.35 -12.33
CA LYS A 144 -26.22 9.96 -12.02
C LYS A 144 -26.86 9.41 -10.73
N SER A 145 -26.47 8.21 -10.30
CA SER A 145 -26.98 7.59 -9.09
C SER A 145 -26.10 7.92 -7.90
N PHE A 146 -26.64 8.66 -6.93
CA PHE A 146 -25.95 8.93 -5.67
C PHE A 146 -25.57 7.64 -4.93
N LEU A 147 -26.46 6.65 -4.92
CA LEU A 147 -26.21 5.35 -4.29
C LEU A 147 -24.95 4.67 -4.86
N ARG A 148 -24.81 4.62 -6.20
CA ARG A 148 -23.67 4.01 -6.86
C ARG A 148 -22.39 4.79 -6.61
N PHE A 149 -22.47 6.13 -6.66
CA PHE A 149 -21.33 6.99 -6.38
C PHE A 149 -20.88 6.90 -4.93
N ALA A 150 -21.83 6.93 -3.98
CA ALA A 150 -21.52 6.77 -2.56
C ALA A 150 -20.86 5.40 -2.27
N LEU A 151 -21.39 4.32 -2.86
CA LEU A 151 -20.76 3.01 -2.78
C LEU A 151 -19.36 3.00 -3.41
N PHE A 152 -19.17 3.64 -4.57
CA PHE A 152 -17.86 3.75 -5.21
C PHE A 152 -16.81 4.36 -4.26
N VAL A 153 -17.14 5.44 -3.56
CA VAL A 153 -16.19 6.11 -2.65
C VAL A 153 -16.00 5.35 -1.34
N SER A 154 -17.06 4.71 -0.82
CA SER A 154 -17.09 4.13 0.54
C SER A 154 -16.99 2.61 0.60
N PHE A 155 -16.84 1.90 -0.51
CA PHE A 155 -16.85 0.43 -0.56
C PHE A 155 -15.82 -0.17 0.42
N PHE A 156 -16.30 -0.81 1.48
CA PHE A 156 -15.48 -1.16 2.65
C PHE A 156 -14.26 -2.02 2.35
N PRO A 157 -14.23 -2.94 1.35
CA PRO A 157 -13.02 -3.71 1.09
C PRO A 157 -11.83 -2.84 0.65
N GLN A 158 -12.07 -1.75 -0.07
CA GLN A 158 -10.99 -0.87 -0.55
C GLN A 158 -10.78 0.39 0.31
N LEU A 159 -11.77 0.76 1.15
CA LEU A 159 -11.91 2.09 1.77
C LEU A 159 -10.70 2.53 2.59
N LEU A 160 -10.13 1.64 3.41
CA LEU A 160 -9.05 2.01 4.33
C LEU A 160 -7.68 2.04 3.64
N SER A 161 -7.29 0.96 2.96
CA SER A 161 -5.97 0.80 2.33
C SER A 161 -5.99 -0.20 1.17
N GLY A 162 -7.18 -0.47 0.61
CA GLY A 162 -7.30 -1.33 -0.57
C GLY A 162 -6.79 -0.65 -1.84
N PRO A 163 -6.77 -1.36 -2.98
CA PRO A 163 -6.39 -0.77 -4.25
C PRO A 163 -7.26 0.44 -4.60
N ILE A 164 -6.64 1.55 -5.01
CA ILE A 164 -7.36 2.79 -5.38
C ILE A 164 -8.16 2.54 -6.67
N GLY A 165 -9.48 2.42 -6.52
CA GLY A 165 -10.39 2.12 -7.62
C GLY A 165 -10.56 3.30 -8.58
N ARG A 166 -10.79 2.99 -9.86
CA ARG A 166 -11.10 4.00 -10.89
C ARG A 166 -12.60 3.99 -11.22
N GLY A 167 -13.16 5.18 -11.51
CA GLY A 167 -14.58 5.30 -11.85
C GLY A 167 -14.97 4.48 -13.07
N ASP A 168 -14.13 4.48 -14.10
CA ASP A 168 -14.33 3.69 -15.33
C ASP A 168 -14.28 2.17 -15.12
N GLN A 169 -13.66 1.69 -14.06
CA GLN A 169 -13.56 0.26 -13.74
C GLN A 169 -14.66 -0.22 -12.77
N LEU A 170 -15.01 0.59 -11.77
CA LEU A 170 -15.92 0.16 -10.70
C LEU A 170 -17.37 0.57 -10.91
N LEU A 171 -17.65 1.79 -11.41
CA LEU A 171 -19.03 2.25 -11.59
C LEU A 171 -19.85 1.34 -12.52
N PRO A 172 -19.32 0.80 -13.63
CA PRO A 172 -20.06 -0.15 -14.46
C PRO A 172 -20.43 -1.45 -13.72
N GLN A 173 -19.63 -1.88 -12.73
CA GLN A 173 -19.92 -3.08 -11.94
C GLN A 173 -21.09 -2.84 -10.97
N TYR A 174 -21.19 -1.61 -10.42
CA TYR A 174 -22.33 -1.20 -9.59
C TYR A 174 -23.60 -0.93 -10.41
N GLU A 175 -23.48 -0.58 -11.68
CA GLU A 175 -24.63 -0.44 -12.57
C GLU A 175 -25.31 -1.80 -12.84
N ARG A 176 -24.51 -2.84 -12.96
CA ARG A 176 -24.98 -4.21 -13.23
C ARG A 176 -24.45 -5.17 -12.16
N PRO A 177 -24.96 -5.08 -10.91
CA PRO A 177 -24.44 -5.87 -9.80
C PRO A 177 -24.67 -7.37 -10.05
N LYS A 178 -23.59 -8.13 -10.06
CA LYS A 178 -23.61 -9.59 -10.26
C LYS A 178 -23.46 -10.31 -8.91
N LYS A 179 -24.02 -11.54 -8.82
CA LYS A 179 -23.67 -12.47 -7.76
C LYS A 179 -22.31 -13.08 -8.06
N ALA A 180 -21.52 -13.31 -7.03
CA ALA A 180 -20.38 -14.21 -7.18
C ALA A 180 -20.90 -15.64 -7.41
N ASP A 181 -20.41 -16.30 -8.44
CA ASP A 181 -20.59 -17.74 -8.62
C ASP A 181 -19.69 -18.52 -7.65
N PHE A 182 -19.87 -19.83 -7.61
CA PHE A 182 -19.10 -20.68 -6.69
C PHE A 182 -17.59 -20.60 -6.93
N ASP A 183 -17.16 -20.45 -8.17
CA ASP A 183 -15.74 -20.33 -8.50
C ASP A 183 -15.18 -18.97 -8.06
N ALA A 184 -15.94 -17.87 -8.19
CA ALA A 184 -15.56 -16.56 -7.68
C ALA A 184 -15.48 -16.56 -6.14
N LEU A 185 -16.45 -17.22 -5.46
CA LEU A 185 -16.39 -17.37 -4.00
C LEU A 185 -15.13 -18.11 -3.58
N ARG A 186 -14.80 -19.22 -4.23
CA ARG A 186 -13.60 -20.01 -3.94
C ARG A 186 -12.31 -19.23 -4.24
N ARG A 187 -12.20 -18.60 -5.41
CA ARG A 187 -11.02 -17.78 -5.77
C ARG A 187 -10.85 -16.62 -4.81
N GLY A 188 -11.94 -15.93 -4.48
CA GLY A 188 -11.96 -14.82 -3.52
C GLY A 188 -11.51 -15.28 -2.14
N PHE A 189 -12.03 -16.41 -1.65
CA PHE A 189 -11.65 -16.98 -0.36
C PHE A 189 -10.17 -17.37 -0.32
N LEU A 190 -9.66 -18.08 -1.34
CA LEU A 190 -8.24 -18.41 -1.43
C LEU A 190 -7.34 -17.16 -1.46
N THR A 191 -7.77 -16.12 -2.20
CA THR A 191 -7.02 -14.85 -2.26
C THR A 191 -7.01 -14.14 -0.91
N MET A 192 -8.13 -14.13 -0.21
CA MET A 192 -8.27 -13.55 1.12
C MET A 192 -7.44 -14.33 2.15
N THR A 193 -7.46 -15.66 2.10
CA THR A 193 -6.66 -16.55 2.95
C THR A 193 -5.16 -16.30 2.75
N TRP A 194 -4.70 -16.14 1.50
CA TRP A 194 -3.32 -15.75 1.22
C TRP A 194 -2.98 -14.39 1.85
N GLY A 195 -3.91 -13.43 1.81
CA GLY A 195 -3.75 -12.14 2.49
C GLY A 195 -3.59 -12.29 4.01
N PHE A 196 -4.38 -13.15 4.65
CA PHE A 196 -4.23 -13.46 6.08
C PHE A 196 -2.89 -14.12 6.40
N PHE A 197 -2.42 -15.06 5.57
CA PHE A 197 -1.10 -15.65 5.73
C PHE A 197 0.00 -14.59 5.72
N LEU A 198 0.00 -13.69 4.76
CA LEU A 198 0.99 -12.61 4.67
C LEU A 198 0.95 -11.69 5.89
N LYS A 199 -0.25 -11.30 6.35
CA LYS A 199 -0.43 -10.41 7.51
C LYS A 199 -0.01 -11.10 8.80
N LEU A 200 -0.62 -12.23 9.11
CA LEU A 200 -0.53 -12.85 10.45
C LEU A 200 0.73 -13.67 10.65
N CYS A 201 1.21 -14.36 9.61
CA CYS A 201 2.37 -15.26 9.75
C CYS A 201 3.69 -14.55 9.41
N ILE A 202 3.67 -13.50 8.61
CA ILE A 202 4.90 -12.79 8.19
C ILE A 202 4.95 -11.39 8.77
N ALA A 203 4.00 -10.50 8.42
CA ALA A 203 4.09 -9.09 8.74
C ALA A 203 4.08 -8.82 10.25
N ASP A 204 3.14 -9.39 10.98
CA ASP A 204 2.99 -9.14 12.42
C ASP A 204 4.16 -9.74 13.21
N ARG A 205 4.69 -10.90 12.78
CA ARG A 205 5.88 -11.48 13.39
C ARG A 205 7.14 -10.67 13.07
N ALA A 206 7.31 -10.23 11.85
CA ALA A 206 8.40 -9.34 11.46
C ALA A 206 8.36 -8.01 12.23
N ALA A 207 7.15 -7.50 12.52
CA ALA A 207 6.95 -6.26 13.27
C ALA A 207 7.58 -6.32 14.67
N VAL A 208 7.52 -7.46 15.37
CA VAL A 208 8.13 -7.61 16.69
C VAL A 208 9.64 -7.35 16.61
N LEU A 209 10.33 -8.02 15.68
CA LEU A 209 11.76 -7.86 15.48
C LEU A 209 12.12 -6.41 15.07
N VAL A 210 11.42 -5.88 14.09
CA VAL A 210 11.69 -4.54 13.56
C VAL A 210 11.50 -3.48 14.63
N ASN A 211 10.41 -3.52 15.38
CA ASN A 211 10.14 -2.56 16.44
C ASN A 211 11.21 -2.64 17.53
N THR A 212 11.56 -3.85 18.00
CA THR A 212 12.60 -4.03 19.01
C THR A 212 13.94 -3.40 18.60
N VAL A 213 14.36 -3.61 17.36
CA VAL A 213 15.64 -3.10 16.87
C VAL A 213 15.58 -1.59 16.58
N TYR A 214 14.51 -1.08 15.96
CA TYR A 214 14.41 0.34 15.61
C TYR A 214 14.21 1.24 16.84
N GLU A 215 13.45 0.79 17.85
CA GLU A 215 13.24 1.50 19.10
C GLU A 215 14.53 1.54 19.96
N ASN A 216 15.40 0.53 19.82
CA ASN A 216 16.64 0.38 20.58
C ASN A 216 17.89 0.41 19.67
N TYR A 217 17.85 1.14 18.55
CA TYR A 217 18.88 1.11 17.50
C TYR A 217 20.29 1.40 18.04
N GLU A 218 20.41 2.13 19.14
CA GLU A 218 21.70 2.44 19.79
C GLU A 218 22.37 1.20 20.41
N SER A 219 21.61 0.20 20.78
CA SER A 219 22.09 -1.06 21.40
C SER A 219 22.52 -2.10 20.38
N TYR A 220 22.25 -1.89 19.08
CA TYR A 220 22.55 -2.86 18.02
C TYR A 220 23.67 -2.37 17.12
N SER A 221 24.53 -3.28 16.65
CA SER A 221 25.55 -2.98 15.65
C SER A 221 24.94 -2.75 14.26
N GLY A 222 25.74 -2.19 13.34
CA GLY A 222 25.28 -1.89 11.98
C GLY A 222 24.70 -3.08 11.22
N ILE A 223 25.23 -4.28 11.44
CA ILE A 223 24.74 -5.48 10.74
C ILE A 223 23.31 -5.86 11.18
N PHE A 224 22.95 -5.68 12.45
CA PHE A 224 21.60 -5.92 12.91
C PHE A 224 20.62 -4.86 12.40
N LEU A 225 21.08 -3.60 12.23
CA LEU A 225 20.26 -2.55 11.60
C LEU A 225 19.97 -2.88 10.12
N VAL A 226 20.97 -3.36 9.37
CA VAL A 226 20.78 -3.83 7.99
C VAL A 226 19.81 -5.02 7.95
N PHE A 227 20.00 -5.99 8.83
CA PHE A 227 19.13 -7.16 8.91
C PHE A 227 17.68 -6.78 9.28
N ALA A 228 17.49 -5.94 10.29
CA ALA A 228 16.16 -5.46 10.69
C ALA A 228 15.47 -4.66 9.56
N THR A 229 16.23 -3.88 8.77
CA THR A 229 15.68 -3.19 7.61
C THR A 229 15.24 -4.17 6.52
N ALA A 230 16.02 -5.23 6.26
CA ALA A 230 15.61 -6.30 5.34
C ALA A 230 14.36 -7.04 5.84
N VAL A 231 14.22 -7.25 7.14
CA VAL A 231 12.99 -7.80 7.75
C VAL A 231 11.84 -6.79 7.65
N TYR A 232 12.11 -5.48 7.75
CA TYR A 232 11.10 -4.45 7.52
C TYR A 232 10.58 -4.46 6.07
N ALA A 233 11.44 -4.73 5.08
CA ALA A 233 10.98 -4.94 3.72
C ALA A 233 9.96 -6.09 3.61
N LEU A 234 10.14 -7.18 4.36
CA LEU A 234 9.16 -8.28 4.46
C LEU A 234 7.90 -7.84 5.22
N GLN A 235 8.06 -7.11 6.33
CA GLN A 235 6.95 -6.60 7.12
C GLN A 235 6.02 -5.71 6.27
N ILE A 236 6.56 -4.68 5.62
CA ILE A 236 5.75 -3.74 4.83
C ILE A 236 5.11 -4.42 3.62
N TYR A 237 5.79 -5.38 3.00
CA TYR A 237 5.22 -6.16 1.91
C TYR A 237 4.12 -7.08 2.42
N GLY A 238 4.36 -7.85 3.45
CA GLY A 238 3.39 -8.76 4.03
C GLY A 238 2.15 -8.04 4.57
N ASP A 239 2.33 -6.90 5.21
CA ASP A 239 1.25 -6.09 5.76
C ASP A 239 0.38 -5.49 4.65
N PHE A 240 0.98 -4.78 3.71
CA PHE A 240 0.23 -4.05 2.70
C PHE A 240 -0.26 -4.95 1.54
N ALA A 241 0.53 -5.91 1.08
CA ALA A 241 0.04 -6.89 0.12
C ALA A 241 -1.00 -7.80 0.76
N GLY A 242 -0.83 -8.19 2.01
CA GLY A 242 -1.81 -8.95 2.78
C GLY A 242 -3.16 -8.24 2.83
N TYR A 243 -3.17 -6.96 3.22
CA TYR A 243 -4.39 -6.15 3.20
C TYR A 243 -5.00 -6.05 1.79
N SER A 244 -4.19 -5.80 0.78
CA SER A 244 -4.66 -5.72 -0.61
C SER A 244 -5.28 -7.04 -1.09
N TYR A 245 -4.68 -8.19 -0.75
CA TYR A 245 -5.25 -9.50 -1.10
C TYR A 245 -6.54 -9.80 -0.32
N MET A 246 -6.62 -9.44 0.96
CA MET A 246 -7.88 -9.54 1.72
C MET A 246 -8.98 -8.68 1.10
N ALA A 247 -8.66 -7.44 0.71
CA ALA A 247 -9.59 -6.54 0.04
C ALA A 247 -10.06 -7.08 -1.32
N ILE A 248 -9.14 -7.55 -2.16
CA ILE A 248 -9.42 -8.10 -3.48
C ILE A 248 -10.27 -9.37 -3.35
N GLY A 249 -9.86 -10.29 -2.47
CA GLY A 249 -10.59 -11.54 -2.25
C GLY A 249 -11.99 -11.32 -1.69
N GLY A 250 -12.12 -10.44 -0.70
CA GLY A 250 -13.42 -10.08 -0.13
C GLY A 250 -14.35 -9.41 -1.17
N ALA A 251 -13.81 -8.50 -1.98
CA ALA A 251 -14.58 -7.87 -3.06
C ALA A 251 -15.01 -8.89 -4.13
N GLU A 252 -14.14 -9.83 -4.53
CA GLU A 252 -14.46 -10.89 -5.50
C GLU A 252 -15.60 -11.78 -5.00
N MET A 253 -15.61 -12.14 -3.71
CA MET A 253 -16.72 -12.88 -3.10
C MET A 253 -18.02 -12.08 -3.07
N LEU A 254 -17.97 -10.76 -3.08
CA LEU A 254 -19.15 -9.87 -3.18
C LEU A 254 -19.54 -9.58 -4.63
N GLY A 255 -18.86 -10.18 -5.63
CA GLY A 255 -19.13 -9.99 -7.05
C GLY A 255 -18.52 -8.73 -7.66
N ILE A 256 -17.53 -8.11 -6.97
CA ILE A 256 -16.84 -6.89 -7.39
C ILE A 256 -15.35 -7.17 -7.61
N HIS A 257 -14.81 -6.78 -8.75
CA HIS A 257 -13.40 -6.96 -9.09
C HIS A 257 -12.61 -5.68 -8.82
N LEU A 258 -11.67 -5.76 -7.88
CA LEU A 258 -10.70 -4.70 -7.60
C LEU A 258 -9.41 -4.90 -8.42
N PRO A 259 -8.69 -3.82 -8.76
CA PRO A 259 -7.44 -3.93 -9.50
C PRO A 259 -6.32 -4.56 -8.64
N LYS A 260 -5.38 -5.23 -9.32
CA LYS A 260 -4.15 -5.75 -8.68
C LYS A 260 -3.30 -4.61 -8.13
N ASN A 261 -2.73 -4.79 -6.94
CA ASN A 261 -1.90 -3.77 -6.28
C ASN A 261 -0.43 -4.18 -6.16
N PHE A 262 -0.12 -5.48 -6.16
CA PHE A 262 1.23 -6.03 -6.07
C PHE A 262 1.46 -7.13 -7.11
N ASP A 263 2.69 -7.21 -7.63
CA ASP A 263 3.11 -8.21 -8.61
C ASP A 263 4.57 -8.63 -8.38
N THR A 264 4.82 -9.46 -7.36
CA THR A 264 6.16 -9.98 -7.02
C THR A 264 7.26 -8.90 -7.02
N PRO A 265 7.11 -7.83 -6.22
CA PRO A 265 7.92 -6.60 -6.37
C PRO A 265 9.40 -6.81 -6.08
N TYR A 266 9.78 -7.71 -5.17
CA TYR A 266 11.18 -7.95 -4.81
C TYR A 266 11.94 -8.82 -5.84
N PHE A 267 11.27 -9.34 -6.86
CA PHE A 267 11.89 -9.94 -8.04
C PHE A 267 12.21 -8.94 -9.15
N ALA A 268 12.00 -7.64 -8.91
CA ALA A 268 12.31 -6.58 -9.88
C ALA A 268 13.82 -6.46 -10.13
N GLN A 269 14.20 -6.30 -11.37
CA GLN A 269 15.60 -6.15 -11.81
C GLN A 269 16.04 -4.68 -11.93
N SER A 270 15.18 -3.73 -11.57
CA SER A 270 15.47 -2.30 -11.52
C SER A 270 14.47 -1.59 -10.61
N VAL A 271 14.84 -0.43 -10.05
CA VAL A 271 13.93 0.40 -9.25
C VAL A 271 12.72 0.86 -10.08
N GLN A 272 12.89 1.05 -11.40
CA GLN A 272 11.76 1.36 -12.28
C GLN A 272 10.79 0.18 -12.40
N GLU A 273 11.28 -1.04 -12.50
CA GLU A 273 10.45 -2.25 -12.53
C GLU A 273 9.77 -2.49 -11.17
N PHE A 274 10.50 -2.24 -10.06
CA PHE A 274 9.94 -2.31 -8.71
C PHE A 274 8.66 -1.48 -8.61
N TRP A 275 8.66 -0.22 -9.04
CA TRP A 275 7.50 0.67 -9.00
C TRP A 275 6.37 0.29 -9.97
N ARG A 276 6.62 -0.56 -10.95
CA ARG A 276 5.57 -1.17 -11.78
C ARG A 276 4.89 -2.36 -11.11
N ARG A 277 5.52 -2.91 -10.07
CA ARG A 277 5.10 -4.11 -9.35
C ARG A 277 4.65 -3.81 -7.91
N TRP A 278 5.04 -2.67 -7.37
CA TRP A 278 4.70 -2.19 -6.03
C TRP A 278 3.63 -1.11 -6.09
N HIS A 279 2.57 -1.27 -5.26
CA HIS A 279 1.48 -0.31 -5.12
C HIS A 279 0.97 0.22 -6.46
N ILE A 280 0.60 -0.70 -7.35
CA ILE A 280 0.31 -0.44 -8.78
C ILE A 280 -0.81 0.59 -8.94
N SER A 281 -1.86 0.52 -8.10
CA SER A 281 -2.99 1.45 -8.15
C SER A 281 -2.57 2.90 -7.86
N LEU A 282 -1.69 3.13 -6.88
CA LEU A 282 -1.13 4.45 -6.55
C LEU A 282 -0.16 4.92 -7.63
N SER A 283 0.76 4.06 -8.06
CA SER A 283 1.75 4.39 -9.11
C SER A 283 1.07 4.81 -10.42
N THR A 284 -0.02 4.13 -10.80
CA THR A 284 -0.82 4.51 -11.96
C THR A 284 -1.62 5.80 -11.71
N TRP A 285 -2.09 6.05 -10.48
CA TRP A 285 -2.75 7.28 -10.10
C TRP A 285 -1.80 8.48 -10.27
N PHE A 286 -0.59 8.42 -9.72
CA PHE A 286 0.40 9.48 -9.87
C PHE A 286 0.83 9.69 -11.33
N ARG A 287 0.97 8.61 -12.11
CA ARG A 287 1.24 8.71 -13.54
C ARG A 287 0.16 9.52 -14.27
N ASP A 288 -1.13 9.20 -14.04
CA ASP A 288 -2.24 9.72 -14.82
C ASP A 288 -2.65 11.14 -14.39
N TYR A 289 -2.48 11.47 -13.11
CA TYR A 289 -2.97 12.72 -12.53
C TYR A 289 -1.88 13.70 -12.11
N VAL A 290 -0.62 13.28 -12.04
CA VAL A 290 0.50 14.16 -11.73
C VAL A 290 1.53 14.16 -12.88
N TYR A 291 2.08 13.00 -13.24
CA TYR A 291 3.17 12.92 -14.22
C TYR A 291 2.74 13.37 -15.62
N ILE A 292 1.64 12.85 -16.14
CA ILE A 292 1.14 13.20 -17.48
C ILE A 292 0.74 14.68 -17.57
N PRO A 293 0.00 15.27 -16.61
CA PRO A 293 -0.31 16.71 -16.63
C PRO A 293 0.91 17.64 -16.56
N LEU A 294 2.00 17.22 -15.93
CA LEU A 294 3.28 17.96 -15.92
C LEU A 294 4.05 17.91 -17.25
N GLY A 295 3.51 17.20 -18.26
CA GLY A 295 4.11 17.00 -19.57
C GLY A 295 4.60 15.57 -19.85
N GLY A 296 4.58 14.69 -18.85
CA GLY A 296 4.93 13.28 -18.96
C GLY A 296 6.36 13.08 -19.52
N SER A 297 6.48 12.15 -20.48
CA SER A 297 7.74 11.84 -21.17
C SER A 297 7.86 12.58 -22.53
N ARG A 298 6.81 13.29 -22.98
CA ARG A 298 6.78 14.00 -24.27
C ARG A 298 7.27 15.44 -24.13
N CYS A 299 8.39 15.65 -23.44
CA CYS A 299 8.99 16.96 -23.19
C CYS A 299 10.53 16.83 -23.18
N ALA A 300 11.23 17.96 -23.08
CA ALA A 300 12.69 17.97 -23.00
C ALA A 300 13.19 17.11 -21.83
N ALA A 301 14.36 16.46 -21.99
CA ALA A 301 14.89 15.47 -21.04
C ALA A 301 14.94 15.99 -19.58
N TRP A 302 15.38 17.24 -19.37
CA TRP A 302 15.42 17.82 -18.02
C TRP A 302 14.03 17.99 -17.39
N LYS A 303 12.99 18.34 -18.18
CA LYS A 303 11.60 18.43 -17.72
C LYS A 303 11.06 17.05 -17.35
N LYS A 304 11.40 16.01 -18.13
CA LYS A 304 11.06 14.62 -17.80
C LYS A 304 11.64 14.21 -16.44
N TYR A 305 12.91 14.49 -16.18
CA TYR A 305 13.57 14.16 -14.91
C TYR A 305 12.97 14.96 -13.74
N ARG A 306 12.74 16.26 -13.93
CA ARG A 306 12.01 17.10 -12.98
C ARG A 306 10.64 16.51 -12.66
N ASN A 307 9.85 16.11 -13.67
CA ASN A 307 8.51 15.56 -13.47
C ASN A 307 8.56 14.24 -12.67
N VAL A 308 9.52 13.36 -12.95
CA VAL A 308 9.76 12.14 -12.17
C VAL A 308 10.07 12.49 -10.71
N PHE A 309 10.99 13.42 -10.49
CA PHE A 309 11.39 13.83 -9.13
C PHE A 309 10.20 14.40 -8.34
N ILE A 310 9.41 15.30 -8.95
CA ILE A 310 8.20 15.86 -8.34
C ILE A 310 7.21 14.75 -7.96
N VAL A 311 6.98 13.77 -8.84
CA VAL A 311 6.07 12.64 -8.56
C VAL A 311 6.52 11.88 -7.33
N PHE A 312 7.81 11.58 -7.19
CA PHE A 312 8.33 10.85 -6.04
C PHE A 312 8.33 11.67 -4.75
N LEU A 313 8.59 12.98 -4.81
CA LEU A 313 8.44 13.87 -3.66
C LEU A 313 6.98 13.93 -3.18
N VAL A 314 6.02 14.10 -4.11
CA VAL A 314 4.59 14.10 -3.78
C VAL A 314 4.14 12.73 -3.26
N SER A 315 4.70 11.64 -3.80
CA SER A 315 4.45 10.29 -3.30
C SER A 315 4.96 10.12 -1.86
N GLY A 316 6.15 10.61 -1.57
CA GLY A 316 6.69 10.59 -0.20
C GLY A 316 5.79 11.35 0.78
N LEU A 317 5.42 12.57 0.46
CA LEU A 317 4.47 13.35 1.24
C LEU A 317 3.13 12.63 1.40
N TRP A 318 2.60 11.99 0.35
CA TRP A 318 1.34 11.25 0.43
C TRP A 318 1.40 10.11 1.47
N HIS A 319 2.53 9.43 1.59
CA HIS A 319 2.70 8.36 2.57
C HIS A 319 2.66 8.87 4.00
N GLY A 320 3.35 9.96 4.34
CA GLY A 320 3.37 10.46 5.70
C GLY A 320 3.81 11.90 5.83
N ALA A 321 3.37 12.54 6.92
CA ALA A 321 3.66 13.92 7.26
C ALA A 321 4.96 14.04 8.10
N LEU A 322 6.07 13.48 7.59
CA LEU A 322 7.41 13.56 8.19
C LEU A 322 8.45 13.82 7.10
N TRP A 323 9.53 14.48 7.45
CA TRP A 323 10.64 14.74 6.54
C TRP A 323 11.35 13.47 6.07
N THR A 324 11.27 12.38 6.83
CA THR A 324 11.80 11.07 6.44
C THR A 324 11.09 10.51 5.21
N PHE A 325 9.77 10.70 5.09
CA PHE A 325 9.01 10.32 3.88
C PHE A 325 9.36 11.19 2.68
N VAL A 326 9.60 12.50 2.89
CA VAL A 326 10.05 13.39 1.81
C VAL A 326 11.41 12.94 1.29
N LEU A 327 12.34 12.62 2.20
CA LEU A 327 13.67 12.12 1.85
C LEU A 327 13.59 10.74 1.15
N TRP A 328 12.75 9.83 1.65
CA TRP A 328 12.48 8.57 0.97
C TRP A 328 12.00 8.77 -0.48
N GLY A 329 11.07 9.69 -0.70
CA GLY A 329 10.62 10.07 -2.04
C GLY A 329 11.75 10.64 -2.89
N ALA A 330 12.58 11.53 -2.33
CA ALA A 330 13.73 12.10 -3.01
C ALA A 330 14.75 11.03 -3.43
N ILE A 331 15.05 10.05 -2.56
CA ILE A 331 15.94 8.92 -2.84
C ILE A 331 15.41 8.10 -4.02
N HIS A 332 14.12 7.75 -4.02
CA HIS A 332 13.52 7.02 -5.14
C HIS A 332 13.50 7.84 -6.44
N GLY A 333 13.20 9.14 -6.36
CA GLY A 333 13.29 10.05 -7.49
C GLY A 333 14.71 10.10 -8.07
N PHE A 334 15.71 10.18 -7.21
CA PHE A 334 17.13 10.13 -7.60
C PHE A 334 17.47 8.79 -8.27
N TYR A 335 17.08 7.65 -7.68
CA TYR A 335 17.33 6.33 -8.29
C TYR A 335 16.75 6.20 -9.70
N GLN A 336 15.54 6.73 -9.94
CA GLN A 336 14.92 6.71 -11.25
C GLN A 336 15.69 7.53 -12.27
N ILE A 337 16.11 8.73 -11.88
CA ILE A 337 16.86 9.66 -12.76
C ILE A 337 18.25 9.09 -13.03
N PHE A 338 18.97 8.71 -11.97
CA PHE A 338 20.32 8.13 -12.08
C PHE A 338 20.29 6.86 -12.95
N GLY A 339 19.31 5.98 -12.70
CA GLY A 339 19.10 4.78 -13.49
C GLY A 339 18.84 5.05 -14.97
N ALA A 340 18.12 6.12 -15.30
CA ALA A 340 17.84 6.52 -16.67
C ALA A 340 19.05 7.19 -17.37
N VAL A 341 19.75 8.09 -16.66
CA VAL A 341 20.92 8.82 -17.17
C VAL A 341 22.10 7.88 -17.43
N THR A 342 22.36 6.95 -16.50
CA THR A 342 23.50 6.02 -16.60
C THR A 342 23.21 4.81 -17.50
N LYS A 343 21.97 4.62 -17.95
CA LYS A 343 21.59 3.45 -18.76
C LYS A 343 22.47 3.26 -20.00
N PRO A 344 22.72 4.27 -20.85
CA PRO A 344 23.55 4.08 -22.05
C PRO A 344 24.98 3.65 -21.73
N LEU A 345 25.59 4.25 -20.68
CA LEU A 345 26.94 3.90 -20.23
C LEU A 345 27.02 2.46 -19.73
N ARG A 346 26.04 2.05 -18.91
CA ARG A 346 25.96 0.68 -18.39
C ARG A 346 25.75 -0.35 -19.50
N GLU A 347 24.89 -0.03 -20.49
CA GLU A 347 24.68 -0.92 -21.64
C GLU A 347 25.96 -1.08 -22.45
N LYS A 348 26.67 0.00 -22.75
CA LYS A 348 27.96 -0.04 -23.43
C LYS A 348 29.00 -0.86 -22.65
N ALA A 349 29.09 -0.71 -21.35
CA ALA A 349 30.00 -1.48 -20.49
C ALA A 349 29.66 -2.99 -20.51
N LEU A 350 28.37 -3.33 -20.41
CA LEU A 350 27.90 -4.72 -20.44
C LEU A 350 28.16 -5.38 -21.81
N ASP A 351 28.02 -4.63 -22.90
CA ASP A 351 28.30 -5.10 -24.25
C ASP A 351 29.82 -5.32 -24.42
N GLY A 352 30.66 -4.38 -23.94
CA GLY A 352 32.12 -4.51 -23.95
C GLY A 352 32.61 -5.71 -23.14
N LEU A 353 31.97 -6.01 -22.02
CA LEU A 353 32.25 -7.18 -21.18
C LEU A 353 31.58 -8.46 -21.67
N ARG A 354 30.83 -8.42 -22.76
CA ARG A 354 30.07 -9.56 -23.32
C ARG A 354 29.16 -10.27 -22.32
N VAL A 355 28.54 -9.52 -21.42
CA VAL A 355 27.70 -10.08 -20.38
C VAL A 355 26.42 -10.67 -20.96
N ASN A 356 26.15 -11.94 -20.68
CA ASN A 356 24.87 -12.57 -21.03
C ASN A 356 23.76 -12.07 -20.11
N ARG A 357 22.95 -11.10 -20.60
CA ARG A 357 21.85 -10.47 -19.85
C ARG A 357 20.68 -11.43 -19.58
N GLN A 358 20.61 -12.59 -20.24
CA GLN A 358 19.60 -13.61 -20.01
C GLN A 358 20.01 -14.65 -18.97
N ALA A 359 21.29 -14.68 -18.60
CA ALA A 359 21.78 -15.60 -17.58
C ALA A 359 21.07 -15.41 -16.24
N ALA A 360 20.72 -16.50 -15.57
CA ALA A 360 20.05 -16.48 -14.27
C ALA A 360 20.88 -15.73 -13.21
N SER A 361 22.21 -15.91 -13.23
CA SER A 361 23.12 -15.19 -12.33
C SER A 361 23.07 -13.67 -12.51
N TYR A 362 23.04 -13.18 -13.76
CA TYR A 362 22.91 -11.75 -14.02
C TYR A 362 21.55 -11.21 -13.56
N LYS A 363 20.46 -11.94 -13.82
CA LYS A 363 19.12 -11.56 -13.34
C LYS A 363 19.07 -11.51 -11.81
N LEU A 364 19.62 -12.53 -11.16
CA LEU A 364 19.70 -12.57 -9.69
C LEU A 364 20.53 -11.40 -9.14
N PHE A 365 21.71 -11.13 -9.70
CA PHE A 365 22.53 -9.97 -9.34
C PHE A 365 21.73 -8.65 -9.43
N ARG A 366 20.97 -8.48 -10.53
CA ARG A 366 20.11 -7.30 -10.71
C ARG A 366 19.00 -7.20 -9.66
N MET A 367 18.39 -8.33 -9.30
CA MET A 367 17.37 -8.38 -8.23
C MET A 367 17.97 -7.99 -6.87
N VAL A 368 19.13 -8.56 -6.53
CA VAL A 368 19.82 -8.26 -5.26
C VAL A 368 20.20 -6.77 -5.18
N ILE A 369 20.79 -6.20 -6.22
CA ILE A 369 21.11 -4.75 -6.23
C ILE A 369 19.85 -3.90 -6.13
N THR A 370 18.78 -4.27 -6.84
CA THR A 370 17.52 -3.52 -6.78
C THR A 370 16.90 -3.61 -5.39
N PHE A 371 16.90 -4.81 -4.78
CA PHE A 371 16.44 -5.00 -3.42
C PHE A 371 17.25 -4.16 -2.43
N ALA A 372 18.59 -4.20 -2.49
CA ALA A 372 19.45 -3.42 -1.60
C ALA A 372 19.20 -1.90 -1.71
N LEU A 373 18.99 -1.36 -2.92
CA LEU A 373 18.66 0.05 -3.11
C LEU A 373 17.29 0.41 -2.52
N VAL A 374 16.29 -0.43 -2.71
CA VAL A 374 14.94 -0.24 -2.17
C VAL A 374 14.95 -0.40 -0.66
N ASP A 375 15.69 -1.38 -0.14
CA ASP A 375 15.84 -1.67 1.28
C ASP A 375 16.52 -0.50 2.02
N PHE A 376 17.59 0.05 1.44
CA PHE A 376 18.19 1.27 1.98
C PHE A 376 17.19 2.43 2.07
N ALA A 377 16.30 2.58 1.09
CA ALA A 377 15.25 3.60 1.17
C ALA A 377 14.19 3.26 2.24
N TRP A 378 13.88 1.98 2.47
CA TRP A 378 12.97 1.56 3.53
C TRP A 378 13.42 1.95 4.94
N LEU A 379 14.73 2.07 5.20
CA LEU A 379 15.26 2.59 6.47
C LEU A 379 14.67 3.97 6.78
N PHE A 380 14.68 4.89 5.80
CA PHE A 380 14.12 6.24 5.99
C PHE A 380 12.59 6.22 6.11
N PHE A 381 11.92 5.27 5.46
CA PHE A 381 10.48 5.13 5.56
C PHE A 381 10.04 4.67 6.97
N ARG A 382 10.84 3.81 7.63
CA ARG A 382 10.53 3.31 8.99
C ARG A 382 11.00 4.24 10.11
N ALA A 383 12.06 4.98 9.88
CA ALA A 383 12.64 5.84 10.91
C ALA A 383 11.69 6.98 11.33
N GLU A 384 11.57 7.22 12.62
CA GLU A 384 10.66 8.23 13.20
C GLU A 384 11.17 9.66 13.07
N GLY A 385 12.46 9.84 12.72
CA GLY A 385 13.10 11.15 12.53
C GLY A 385 14.31 11.09 11.61
N LEU A 386 14.69 12.24 11.02
CA LEU A 386 15.89 12.33 10.19
C LEU A 386 17.17 12.11 10.97
N ASP A 387 17.21 12.54 12.22
CA ASP A 387 18.30 12.36 13.18
C ASP A 387 18.51 10.89 13.50
N ILE A 388 17.43 10.16 13.77
CA ILE A 388 17.45 8.70 13.99
C ILE A 388 17.94 7.98 12.72
N ALA A 389 17.37 8.33 11.55
CA ALA A 389 17.79 7.72 10.28
C ALA A 389 19.28 7.97 10.00
N ALA A 390 19.77 9.19 10.24
CA ALA A 390 21.18 9.55 10.06
C ALA A 390 22.09 8.78 11.05
N ALA A 391 21.66 8.64 12.32
CA ALA A 391 22.39 7.88 13.33
C ALA A 391 22.48 6.40 12.95
N MET A 392 21.36 5.78 12.48
CA MET A 392 21.35 4.40 12.00
C MET A 392 22.29 4.21 10.80
N VAL A 393 22.24 5.10 9.80
CA VAL A 393 23.14 5.05 8.64
C VAL A 393 24.60 5.17 9.09
N LYS A 394 24.91 6.09 10.01
CA LYS A 394 26.26 6.23 10.58
C LYS A 394 26.72 4.90 11.21
N ARG A 395 25.89 4.28 12.05
CA ARG A 395 26.22 2.98 12.70
C ARG A 395 26.42 1.87 11.69
N ILE A 396 25.62 1.80 10.64
CA ILE A 396 25.80 0.84 9.53
C ILE A 396 27.17 1.02 8.86
N VAL A 397 27.58 2.26 8.62
CA VAL A 397 28.85 2.54 7.93
C VAL A 397 30.07 2.36 8.82
N THR A 398 29.99 2.74 10.10
CA THR A 398 31.14 2.78 11.02
C THR A 398 31.26 1.57 11.94
N GLY A 399 30.20 0.79 12.13
CA GLY A 399 30.13 -0.33 13.09
C GLY A 399 29.36 -1.52 12.51
N LEU A 400 29.71 -2.00 11.31
CA LEU A 400 28.96 -3.03 10.61
C LEU A 400 29.00 -4.38 11.34
N HIS A 401 30.17 -4.82 11.81
CA HIS A 401 30.38 -6.05 12.61
C HIS A 401 29.64 -7.31 12.08
N PRO A 402 29.92 -7.77 10.84
CA PRO A 402 29.18 -8.87 10.24
C PRO A 402 29.40 -10.23 10.98
N GLU A 403 30.46 -10.37 11.76
CA GLU A 403 30.76 -11.51 12.62
C GLU A 403 29.69 -11.76 13.68
N GLU A 404 28.95 -10.74 14.10
CA GLU A 404 27.88 -10.86 15.10
C GLU A 404 26.63 -11.61 14.58
N LEU A 405 26.48 -11.76 13.26
CA LEU A 405 25.43 -12.61 12.70
C LEU A 405 25.70 -14.12 12.93
N VAL A 406 26.94 -14.47 13.28
CA VAL A 406 27.29 -15.85 13.56
C VAL A 406 27.09 -16.12 15.04
N GLY A 407 26.00 -16.81 15.39
CA GLY A 407 25.73 -17.13 16.81
C GLY A 407 24.24 -17.01 17.15
N GLN A 408 23.96 -16.70 18.41
CA GLN A 408 22.57 -16.61 18.92
C GLN A 408 22.08 -15.14 19.07
N ALA A 409 22.86 -14.15 18.65
CA ALA A 409 22.57 -12.75 18.86
C ALA A 409 21.26 -12.29 18.15
N TYR A 410 20.85 -12.94 17.06
CA TYR A 410 19.58 -12.62 16.41
C TYR A 410 18.34 -13.00 17.22
N TYR A 411 18.45 -13.84 18.25
CA TYR A 411 17.36 -14.10 19.19
C TYR A 411 17.20 -12.98 20.24
N THR A 412 18.09 -12.01 20.29
CA THR A 412 17.95 -10.83 21.14
C THR A 412 17.09 -9.73 20.51
N MET A 413 16.69 -9.89 19.25
CA MET A 413 15.88 -8.91 18.49
C MET A 413 14.37 -9.09 18.71
N GLY A 414 13.93 -9.54 19.88
CA GLY A 414 12.52 -9.61 20.27
C GLY A 414 11.76 -10.86 19.83
N LEU A 415 12.32 -11.70 18.96
CA LEU A 415 11.75 -13.01 18.61
C LEU A 415 12.49 -14.12 19.33
N ASP A 416 11.76 -15.05 19.89
CA ASP A 416 12.33 -16.29 20.38
C ASP A 416 12.78 -17.21 19.21
N ARG A 417 13.41 -18.33 19.56
CA ARG A 417 13.93 -19.27 18.54
C ARG A 417 12.82 -19.85 17.66
N GLN A 418 11.66 -20.14 18.22
CA GLN A 418 10.55 -20.75 17.48
C GLN A 418 9.93 -19.75 16.52
N ASP A 419 9.66 -18.53 16.98
CA ASP A 419 9.12 -17.44 16.18
C ASP A 419 10.06 -16.99 15.05
N PHE A 420 11.36 -16.97 15.32
CA PHE A 420 12.36 -16.65 14.30
C PHE A 420 12.36 -17.68 13.15
N TRP A 421 12.36 -19.00 13.50
CA TRP A 421 12.29 -20.04 12.47
C TRP A 421 10.95 -20.09 11.75
N ALA A 422 9.84 -19.79 12.45
CA ALA A 422 8.53 -19.66 11.83
C ALA A 422 8.52 -18.51 10.81
N LEU A 423 9.12 -17.36 11.13
CA LEU A 423 9.26 -16.23 10.19
C LEU A 423 10.08 -16.63 8.95
N LEU A 424 11.20 -17.32 9.14
CA LEU A 424 12.03 -17.80 8.03
C LEU A 424 11.28 -18.78 7.13
N LEU A 425 10.57 -19.76 7.73
CA LEU A 425 9.78 -20.73 6.97
C LEU A 425 8.66 -20.05 6.17
N CYS A 426 7.88 -19.16 6.80
CA CYS A 426 6.81 -18.43 6.13
C CYS A 426 7.37 -17.51 5.02
N THR A 427 8.54 -16.91 5.25
CA THR A 427 9.23 -16.11 4.22
C THR A 427 9.69 -16.98 3.05
N ALA A 428 10.20 -18.19 3.31
CA ALA A 428 10.57 -19.13 2.24
C ALA A 428 9.34 -19.52 1.38
N VAL A 429 8.18 -19.75 2.02
CA VAL A 429 6.91 -20.00 1.30
C VAL A 429 6.53 -18.79 0.44
N LEU A 430 6.60 -17.56 0.98
CA LEU A 430 6.35 -16.33 0.21
C LEU A 430 7.27 -16.22 -1.01
N LEU A 431 8.58 -16.41 -0.82
CA LEU A 431 9.56 -16.30 -1.90
C LEU A 431 9.37 -17.40 -2.96
N LEU A 432 8.97 -18.61 -2.56
CA LEU A 432 8.63 -19.69 -3.49
C LEU A 432 7.40 -19.32 -4.34
N VAL A 433 6.32 -18.87 -3.70
CA VAL A 433 5.08 -18.47 -4.38
C VAL A 433 5.35 -17.31 -5.34
N ASP A 434 6.01 -16.24 -4.87
CA ASP A 434 6.37 -15.10 -5.70
C ASP A 434 7.33 -15.50 -6.83
N GLY A 435 8.30 -16.39 -6.58
CA GLY A 435 9.22 -16.90 -7.59
C GLY A 435 8.53 -17.70 -8.70
N LEU A 436 7.54 -18.51 -8.35
CA LEU A 436 6.71 -19.23 -9.32
C LEU A 436 5.86 -18.26 -10.17
N GLN A 437 5.22 -17.27 -9.52
CA GLN A 437 4.44 -16.25 -10.22
C GLN A 437 5.33 -15.38 -11.13
N TYR A 438 6.52 -15.00 -10.68
CA TYR A 438 7.49 -14.27 -11.49
C TYR A 438 7.90 -15.04 -12.76
N ARG A 439 7.94 -16.38 -12.69
CA ARG A 439 8.17 -17.25 -13.84
C ARG A 439 6.94 -17.46 -14.73
N GLY A 440 5.85 -16.73 -14.47
CA GLY A 440 4.62 -16.80 -15.27
C GLY A 440 3.70 -17.98 -14.92
N LYS A 441 3.90 -18.66 -13.79
CA LYS A 441 3.00 -19.70 -13.33
C LYS A 441 1.76 -19.09 -12.68
N ASP A 442 0.58 -19.37 -13.24
CA ASP A 442 -0.69 -18.98 -12.62
C ASP A 442 -1.09 -20.05 -11.58
N LEU A 443 -0.67 -19.77 -10.33
CA LEU A 443 -0.94 -20.68 -9.21
C LEU A 443 -2.43 -20.79 -8.89
N LYS A 444 -3.24 -19.75 -9.16
CA LYS A 444 -4.68 -19.80 -8.95
C LYS A 444 -5.36 -20.71 -9.98
N ALA A 445 -4.99 -20.58 -11.26
CA ALA A 445 -5.46 -21.45 -12.31
C ALA A 445 -5.01 -22.90 -12.10
N TRP A 446 -3.74 -23.10 -11.70
CA TRP A 446 -3.23 -24.42 -11.35
C TRP A 446 -4.02 -25.02 -10.17
N PHE A 447 -4.26 -24.29 -9.10
CA PHE A 447 -5.05 -24.76 -7.96
C PHE A 447 -6.49 -25.10 -8.39
N ALA A 448 -7.11 -24.27 -9.21
CA ALA A 448 -8.46 -24.50 -9.71
C ALA A 448 -8.57 -25.76 -10.60
N SER A 449 -7.48 -26.16 -11.29
CA SER A 449 -7.44 -27.35 -12.13
C SER A 449 -7.30 -28.67 -11.35
N GLN A 450 -6.99 -28.60 -10.05
CA GLN A 450 -6.86 -29.80 -9.21
C GLN A 450 -8.22 -30.41 -8.87
N ASN A 451 -8.24 -31.69 -8.49
CA ASN A 451 -9.47 -32.33 -8.04
C ASN A 451 -10.04 -31.67 -6.77
N TRP A 452 -11.31 -31.84 -6.51
CA TRP A 452 -12.01 -31.19 -5.41
C TRP A 452 -11.40 -31.54 -4.04
N LEU A 453 -11.04 -32.82 -3.81
CA LEU A 453 -10.50 -33.28 -2.55
C LEU A 453 -9.15 -32.62 -2.23
N PHE A 454 -8.26 -32.56 -3.21
CA PHE A 454 -6.97 -31.86 -3.06
C PHE A 454 -7.18 -30.39 -2.72
N ARG A 455 -8.12 -29.72 -3.39
CA ARG A 455 -8.39 -28.29 -3.16
C ARG A 455 -8.89 -28.03 -1.73
N GLU A 456 -9.82 -28.83 -1.24
CA GLU A 456 -10.35 -28.67 0.13
C GLU A 456 -9.31 -29.01 1.18
N LEU A 457 -8.53 -30.09 1.00
CA LEU A 457 -7.45 -30.45 1.91
C LEU A 457 -6.32 -29.40 1.94
N ALA A 458 -5.93 -28.89 0.78
CA ALA A 458 -4.91 -27.83 0.69
C ALA A 458 -5.40 -26.52 1.34
N LEU A 459 -6.67 -26.16 1.13
CA LEU A 459 -7.26 -24.99 1.78
C LEU A 459 -7.33 -25.15 3.29
N ALA A 460 -7.77 -26.32 3.78
CA ALA A 460 -7.77 -26.64 5.21
C ALA A 460 -6.35 -26.60 5.80
N ALA A 461 -5.35 -27.11 5.08
CA ALA A 461 -3.96 -27.04 5.50
C ALA A 461 -3.44 -25.60 5.58
N ILE A 462 -3.76 -24.74 4.61
CA ILE A 462 -3.38 -23.32 4.64
C ILE A 462 -4.03 -22.61 5.84
N LEU A 463 -5.32 -22.85 6.09
CA LEU A 463 -6.03 -22.30 7.25
C LEU A 463 -5.40 -22.79 8.58
N LEU A 464 -5.05 -24.06 8.67
CA LEU A 464 -4.37 -24.63 9.83
C LEU A 464 -3.00 -23.99 10.05
N VAL A 465 -2.22 -23.78 8.98
CA VAL A 465 -0.94 -23.06 9.04
C VAL A 465 -1.13 -21.65 9.56
N ILE A 466 -2.13 -20.90 9.07
CA ILE A 466 -2.43 -19.55 9.55
C ILE A 466 -2.84 -19.59 11.03
N PHE A 467 -3.64 -20.57 11.43
CA PHE A 467 -4.09 -20.71 12.81
C PHE A 467 -2.94 -21.04 13.78
N ILE A 468 -2.01 -21.91 13.36
CA ILE A 468 -0.85 -22.35 14.19
C ILE A 468 0.25 -21.27 14.19
N PHE A 469 0.60 -20.74 13.02
CA PHE A 469 1.72 -19.83 12.85
C PHE A 469 1.33 -18.34 12.84
N GLY A 470 0.05 -18.01 12.84
CA GLY A 470 -0.41 -16.64 12.94
C GLY A 470 -0.23 -16.10 14.36
N ILE A 471 -0.01 -14.79 14.48
CA ILE A 471 -0.02 -14.12 15.79
C ILE A 471 -1.46 -13.77 16.15
N TRP A 472 -1.94 -14.35 17.26
CA TRP A 472 -3.29 -14.17 17.78
C TRP A 472 -3.25 -14.02 19.31
N GLY A 473 -4.35 -13.57 19.90
CA GLY A 473 -4.58 -13.70 21.33
C GLY A 473 -4.51 -12.41 22.13
N ASN A 474 -4.34 -12.54 23.44
CA ASN A 474 -4.28 -11.42 24.38
C ASN A 474 -3.02 -10.59 24.12
N GLY A 475 -3.20 -9.27 23.94
CA GLY A 475 -2.10 -8.34 23.63
C GLY A 475 -1.86 -8.13 22.13
N TYR A 476 -2.53 -8.90 21.24
CA TYR A 476 -2.47 -8.66 19.81
C TYR A 476 -3.34 -7.45 19.45
N ASP A 477 -2.71 -6.41 18.90
CA ASP A 477 -3.41 -5.25 18.37
C ASP A 477 -3.68 -5.44 16.88
N ALA A 478 -4.91 -5.84 16.56
CA ALA A 478 -5.36 -6.00 15.18
C ALA A 478 -5.34 -4.70 14.38
N SER A 479 -5.28 -3.53 15.04
CA SER A 479 -5.19 -2.21 14.40
C SER A 479 -3.78 -1.82 14.00
N SER A 480 -2.76 -2.59 14.39
CA SER A 480 -1.35 -2.37 14.05
C SER A 480 -1.04 -2.61 12.57
N PHE A 481 -1.68 -1.81 11.71
CA PHE A 481 -1.44 -1.79 10.28
C PHE A 481 -0.56 -0.60 9.93
N ILE A 482 0.53 -0.82 9.19
CA ILE A 482 1.54 0.21 8.90
C ILE A 482 0.89 1.50 8.35
N TYR A 483 -0.06 1.39 7.42
CA TYR A 483 -0.71 2.56 6.79
C TYR A 483 -1.74 3.28 7.66
N PHE A 484 -2.05 2.80 8.85
CA PHE A 484 -2.89 3.56 9.80
C PHE A 484 -2.09 4.51 10.69
N ASN A 485 -0.77 4.30 10.75
CA ASN A 485 0.15 5.09 11.55
C ASN A 485 0.79 6.27 10.78
N PHE A 486 0.45 6.44 9.49
CA PHE A 486 1.03 7.47 8.61
C PHE A 486 0.06 8.58 8.23
#